data_09376e8e729d8665f14c99bf16b4da78
#
_entry.id   09376e8e729d8665f14c99bf16b4da78
#
_cell.length_a   1.000
_cell.length_b   1.000
_cell.length_c   1.000
_cell.angle_alpha   90.00
_cell.angle_beta   90.00
_cell.angle_gamma   90.00
#
_symmetry.space_group_name_H-M   'P 1'
#
loop_
_entity.id
_entity.type
_entity.pdbx_description
1 polymer ?
#
loop_
_entity_poly.entity_id
_entity_poly.type
_entity_poly.pdbx_seq_one_letter_code
_entity_poly.pdbx_strand_id
1 'polypeptide(L)'
;MSVRSLAPNSLWNHFADLNAVPRPSKKEERVIEFMMNFGKELGLETTKDSIGNVIIKKPGSLGMEDKKTVILQSHLDMVHQKNGDTTFDFDRQGISMRVNGDWVDADGTTLGADNGIGVATIMATLSSKDIVHPPLEALFTIDEETGMTGAKEMDGSLFSGEILLNLDTEDDDELSIGCAGGIDTNTSYTCQSIATPDNYSFIQINIKGLLGGHSGMDIDSGRGNANKWMARILWNISKKSNLLIGSLDGGGLRNAIPREAKSIIAVPSAELKNVQTELEEQAKVLHGEYKSIEPNIQITFSATESMLEVISEKDTNKILNTLCCVHTGVFRMSPDIAGLVETSSSLARVLVENKEFTTQSLQRSSVESTKDEIAMTIRCSFESMGCNVTQTGDYPGWQPNPNSDILTIMEQLYKDLYNEDPQVKACHAGLECGILGTHLPNADMISFGPNIRAAHSPDEKVQISSVQKFWNFYLETLKAIPSK
;
A
#
# COMPACT_ATOMS: atom_id res chain seq x y z
N MET A 1 -28.10 16.97 -10.76
CA MET A 1 -27.42 18.16 -10.17
C MET A 1 -26.02 18.21 -10.76
N SER A 2 -25.48 19.40 -11.07
CA SER A 2 -24.09 19.50 -11.57
C SER A 2 -23.12 19.44 -10.39
N VAL A 3 -21.98 18.76 -10.55
CA VAL A 3 -20.90 18.74 -9.54
C VAL A 3 -20.48 20.18 -9.17
N ARG A 4 -20.43 21.08 -10.16
CA ARG A 4 -20.09 22.49 -9.96
C ARG A 4 -21.07 23.28 -9.07
N SER A 5 -22.28 22.76 -8.81
CA SER A 5 -23.26 23.40 -7.93
C SER A 5 -23.20 22.90 -6.48
N LEU A 6 -22.33 21.97 -6.17
CA LEU A 6 -22.14 21.44 -4.81
C LEU A 6 -21.41 22.45 -3.91
N ALA A 7 -21.60 22.33 -2.61
CA ALA A 7 -20.87 23.11 -1.60
C ALA A 7 -19.74 22.26 -0.96
N PRO A 8 -18.55 22.83 -0.72
CA PRO A 8 -18.11 24.20 -1.03
C PRO A 8 -17.89 24.41 -2.53
N ASN A 9 -18.53 25.44 -3.08
CA ASN A 9 -18.60 25.63 -4.54
C ASN A 9 -17.22 25.86 -5.18
N SER A 10 -16.32 26.58 -4.53
CA SER A 10 -14.95 26.81 -5.05
C SER A 10 -14.18 25.51 -5.23
N LEU A 11 -14.19 24.62 -4.23
CA LEU A 11 -13.52 23.32 -4.28
C LEU A 11 -14.07 22.45 -5.44
N TRP A 12 -15.39 22.29 -5.52
CA TRP A 12 -16.00 21.48 -6.55
C TRP A 12 -15.82 22.03 -7.98
N ASN A 13 -15.71 23.36 -8.12
CA ASN A 13 -15.35 23.94 -9.41
C ASN A 13 -13.92 23.62 -9.80
N HIS A 14 -12.95 23.76 -8.88
CA HIS A 14 -11.57 23.39 -9.14
C HIS A 14 -11.40 21.88 -9.38
N PHE A 15 -12.13 21.05 -8.67
CA PHE A 15 -12.14 19.60 -8.93
C PHE A 15 -12.66 19.29 -10.35
N ALA A 16 -13.71 20.01 -10.79
CA ALA A 16 -14.24 19.83 -12.14
C ALA A 16 -13.30 20.38 -13.22
N ASP A 17 -12.55 21.45 -12.94
CA ASP A 17 -11.53 21.98 -13.87
C ASP A 17 -10.33 21.03 -13.97
N LEU A 18 -9.86 20.49 -12.84
CA LEU A 18 -8.79 19.52 -12.78
C LEU A 18 -9.16 18.23 -13.54
N ASN A 19 -10.35 17.69 -13.30
CA ASN A 19 -10.84 16.46 -13.95
C ASN A 19 -11.16 16.61 -15.45
N ALA A 20 -11.24 17.86 -15.95
CA ALA A 20 -11.26 18.11 -17.39
C ALA A 20 -9.90 17.92 -18.05
N VAL A 21 -8.81 17.89 -17.27
CA VAL A 21 -7.44 17.69 -17.75
C VAL A 21 -7.06 16.20 -17.60
N PRO A 22 -6.72 15.50 -18.70
CA PRO A 22 -6.18 14.14 -18.63
C PRO A 22 -4.87 14.10 -17.80
N ARG A 23 -4.84 13.24 -16.77
CA ARG A 23 -3.72 13.17 -15.82
C ARG A 23 -3.39 11.74 -15.35
N PRO A 24 -3.39 10.73 -16.25
CA PRO A 24 -3.01 9.39 -15.83
C PRO A 24 -1.55 9.35 -15.40
N SER A 25 -1.22 8.55 -14.39
CA SER A 25 0.16 8.35 -13.91
C SER A 25 1.12 8.06 -15.05
N LYS A 26 2.33 8.63 -15.00
CA LYS A 26 3.38 8.65 -16.04
C LYS A 26 3.08 9.51 -17.27
N LYS A 27 2.00 10.32 -17.29
CA LYS A 27 1.62 11.21 -18.39
C LYS A 27 1.05 12.53 -17.86
N GLU A 28 1.73 13.12 -16.91
CA GLU A 28 1.27 14.29 -16.13
C GLU A 28 1.58 15.64 -16.80
N GLU A 29 2.21 15.66 -17.99
CA GLU A 29 2.68 16.91 -18.62
C GLU A 29 1.56 17.97 -18.73
N ARG A 30 0.32 17.55 -19.02
CA ARG A 30 -0.83 18.47 -19.17
C ARG A 30 -1.29 19.04 -17.85
N VAL A 31 -1.38 18.21 -16.82
CA VAL A 31 -1.79 18.68 -15.48
C VAL A 31 -0.70 19.52 -14.83
N ILE A 32 0.57 19.23 -15.09
CA ILE A 32 1.71 20.07 -14.69
C ILE A 32 1.57 21.47 -15.35
N GLU A 33 1.34 21.53 -16.68
CA GLU A 33 1.14 22.78 -17.38
C GLU A 33 -0.09 23.54 -16.86
N PHE A 34 -1.19 22.83 -16.62
CA PHE A 34 -2.41 23.39 -16.03
C PHE A 34 -2.12 24.05 -14.68
N MET A 35 -1.41 23.37 -13.76
CA MET A 35 -1.07 23.90 -12.44
C MET A 35 -0.07 25.04 -12.51
N MET A 36 0.91 24.97 -13.40
CA MET A 36 1.85 26.07 -13.64
C MET A 36 1.14 27.35 -14.14
N ASN A 37 0.17 27.19 -15.03
CA ASN A 37 -0.63 28.33 -15.53
C ASN A 37 -1.56 28.85 -14.44
N PHE A 38 -2.21 27.98 -13.67
CA PHE A 38 -3.06 28.36 -12.56
C PHE A 38 -2.35 29.26 -11.55
N GLY A 39 -1.15 28.90 -11.09
CA GLY A 39 -0.40 29.72 -10.14
C GLY A 39 0.05 31.06 -10.73
N LYS A 40 0.47 31.08 -12.00
CA LYS A 40 0.86 32.32 -12.73
C LYS A 40 -0.31 33.26 -12.93
N GLU A 41 -1.50 32.74 -13.26
CA GLU A 41 -2.72 33.56 -13.43
C GLU A 41 -3.15 34.25 -12.12
N LEU A 42 -2.88 33.59 -10.97
CA LEU A 42 -3.08 34.16 -9.65
C LEU A 42 -2.00 35.21 -9.27
N GLY A 43 -0.93 35.34 -10.05
CA GLY A 43 0.22 36.19 -9.73
C GLY A 43 1.06 35.66 -8.55
N LEU A 44 1.00 34.37 -8.25
CA LEU A 44 1.75 33.70 -7.18
C LEU A 44 3.11 33.22 -7.69
N GLU A 45 4.09 33.17 -6.78
CA GLU A 45 5.36 32.49 -7.06
C GLU A 45 5.10 31.05 -7.39
N THR A 46 5.44 30.65 -8.64
CA THR A 46 5.13 29.32 -9.17
C THR A 46 6.35 28.75 -9.84
N THR A 47 6.82 27.63 -9.34
CA THR A 47 8.01 26.92 -9.86
C THR A 47 7.69 25.46 -10.15
N LYS A 48 8.49 24.88 -11.02
CA LYS A 48 8.51 23.44 -11.27
C LYS A 48 9.90 22.93 -10.97
N ASP A 49 10.04 21.91 -10.15
CA ASP A 49 11.33 21.28 -9.91
C ASP A 49 11.81 20.44 -11.09
N SER A 50 12.99 19.84 -10.96
CA SER A 50 13.63 19.08 -12.03
C SER A 50 12.88 17.80 -12.42
N ILE A 51 12.12 17.22 -11.48
CA ILE A 51 11.37 15.99 -11.74
C ILE A 51 9.97 16.25 -12.31
N GLY A 52 9.39 17.42 -12.04
CA GLY A 52 8.08 17.81 -12.54
C GLY A 52 7.06 18.21 -11.47
N ASN A 53 7.41 18.12 -10.19
CA ASN A 53 6.53 18.63 -9.12
C ASN A 53 6.29 20.13 -9.29
N VAL A 54 5.07 20.56 -8.99
CA VAL A 54 4.72 22.00 -9.04
C VAL A 54 4.66 22.57 -7.64
N ILE A 55 5.31 23.69 -7.43
CA ILE A 55 5.35 24.42 -6.16
C ILE A 55 4.75 25.79 -6.36
N ILE A 56 3.74 26.15 -5.53
CA ILE A 56 3.10 27.48 -5.55
C ILE A 56 3.15 28.05 -4.15
N LYS A 57 3.76 29.26 -4.01
CA LYS A 57 3.88 29.93 -2.71
C LYS A 57 2.88 31.07 -2.59
N LYS A 58 2.23 31.16 -1.43
CA LYS A 58 1.27 32.22 -1.12
C LYS A 58 1.62 32.85 0.22
N PRO A 59 1.81 34.21 0.32
CA PRO A 59 2.02 34.87 1.58
C PRO A 59 0.83 34.68 2.54
N GLY A 60 1.08 34.75 3.85
CA GLY A 60 0.03 34.68 4.85
C GLY A 60 -1.04 35.76 4.66
N SER A 61 -2.29 35.43 4.95
CA SER A 61 -3.36 36.42 4.97
C SER A 61 -3.15 37.43 6.11
N LEU A 62 -3.84 38.57 6.04
CA LEU A 62 -3.71 39.67 7.02
C LEU A 62 -3.85 39.17 8.46
N GLY A 63 -2.81 39.38 9.28
CA GLY A 63 -2.72 38.90 10.67
C GLY A 63 -2.26 37.47 10.85
N MET A 64 -1.84 36.80 9.77
CA MET A 64 -1.31 35.43 9.80
C MET A 64 0.15 35.33 9.30
N GLU A 65 0.79 36.47 9.04
CA GLU A 65 2.11 36.54 8.41
C GLU A 65 3.22 35.98 9.30
N ASP A 66 3.05 36.08 10.63
CA ASP A 66 4.00 35.60 11.65
C ASP A 66 3.74 34.14 12.09
N LYS A 67 2.80 33.47 11.44
CA LYS A 67 2.53 32.05 11.70
C LYS A 67 3.58 31.15 11.05
N LYS A 68 3.73 29.94 11.59
CA LYS A 68 4.55 28.89 10.96
C LYS A 68 4.11 28.68 9.52
N THR A 69 5.05 28.52 8.61
CA THR A 69 4.76 28.23 7.21
C THR A 69 4.24 26.80 7.07
N VAL A 70 3.15 26.62 6.33
CA VAL A 70 2.52 25.33 6.10
C VAL A 70 2.79 24.86 4.67
N ILE A 71 3.28 23.65 4.53
CA ILE A 71 3.33 22.91 3.26
C ILE A 71 1.99 22.20 3.11
N LEU A 72 1.25 22.51 2.04
CA LEU A 72 0.05 21.78 1.64
C LEU A 72 0.43 20.81 0.52
N GLN A 73 0.18 19.52 0.70
CA GLN A 73 0.65 18.53 -0.27
C GLN A 73 -0.50 17.63 -0.77
N SER A 74 -0.46 17.38 -2.08
CA SER A 74 -1.33 16.45 -2.80
C SER A 74 -0.66 16.01 -4.11
N HIS A 75 -1.02 14.84 -4.64
CA HIS A 75 -0.49 14.38 -5.93
C HIS A 75 -1.40 14.73 -7.12
N LEU A 76 -0.78 14.94 -8.28
CA LEU A 76 -1.48 15.39 -9.51
C LEU A 76 -2.01 14.24 -10.35
N ASP A 77 -1.35 13.10 -10.34
CA ASP A 77 -1.72 11.94 -11.14
C ASP A 77 -2.96 11.22 -10.58
N MET A 78 -3.44 10.24 -11.27
CA MET A 78 -4.52 9.35 -10.85
C MET A 78 -4.38 7.99 -11.48
N VAL A 79 -4.85 6.95 -10.80
CA VAL A 79 -5.05 5.62 -11.37
C VAL A 79 -6.07 5.69 -12.51
N HIS A 80 -5.77 5.04 -13.63
CA HIS A 80 -6.57 5.08 -14.85
C HIS A 80 -7.17 3.69 -15.17
N GLN A 81 -8.28 3.38 -14.51
CA GLN A 81 -9.04 2.14 -14.70
C GLN A 81 -10.42 2.42 -15.30
N LYS A 82 -10.93 1.50 -16.13
CA LYS A 82 -12.27 1.56 -16.69
C LYS A 82 -12.90 0.18 -16.79
N ASN A 83 -14.24 0.13 -16.82
CA ASN A 83 -14.96 -1.11 -17.09
C ASN A 83 -14.66 -1.64 -18.49
N GLY A 84 -14.73 -2.96 -18.67
CA GLY A 84 -14.39 -3.61 -19.94
C GLY A 84 -15.27 -3.20 -21.13
N ASP A 85 -16.48 -2.74 -20.89
CA ASP A 85 -17.45 -2.25 -21.86
C ASP A 85 -17.42 -0.72 -22.04
N THR A 86 -16.63 -0.01 -21.24
CA THR A 86 -16.50 1.45 -21.32
C THR A 86 -15.49 1.86 -22.40
N THR A 87 -15.95 2.67 -23.35
CA THR A 87 -15.07 3.30 -24.36
C THR A 87 -14.60 4.64 -23.83
N PHE A 88 -13.35 4.71 -23.38
CA PHE A 88 -12.75 5.92 -22.82
C PHE A 88 -11.23 5.95 -23.10
N ASP A 89 -10.70 7.14 -23.37
CA ASP A 89 -9.28 7.39 -23.63
C ASP A 89 -8.73 8.36 -22.58
N PHE A 90 -8.05 7.83 -21.57
CA PHE A 90 -7.44 8.61 -20.48
C PHE A 90 -6.37 9.60 -20.95
N ASP A 91 -5.82 9.41 -22.15
CA ASP A 91 -4.81 10.33 -22.69
C ASP A 91 -5.45 11.57 -23.33
N ARG A 92 -6.77 11.59 -23.56
CA ARG A 92 -7.43 12.65 -24.34
C ARG A 92 -8.71 13.20 -23.72
N GLN A 93 -9.36 12.43 -22.87
CA GLN A 93 -10.67 12.77 -22.35
C GLN A 93 -10.61 13.12 -20.86
N GLY A 94 -11.30 14.17 -20.46
CA GLY A 94 -11.56 14.47 -19.06
C GLY A 94 -12.62 13.53 -18.47
N ILE A 95 -12.60 13.37 -17.15
CA ILE A 95 -13.50 12.46 -16.43
C ILE A 95 -14.94 12.98 -16.44
N SER A 96 -15.88 12.12 -16.80
CA SER A 96 -17.32 12.41 -16.79
C SER A 96 -17.91 12.13 -15.42
N MET A 97 -18.03 13.17 -14.60
CA MET A 97 -18.52 13.06 -13.22
C MET A 97 -20.04 13.10 -13.11
N ARG A 98 -20.60 12.36 -12.16
CA ARG A 98 -22.04 12.31 -11.83
C ARG A 98 -22.24 12.53 -10.34
N VAL A 99 -23.38 13.17 -10.00
CA VAL A 99 -23.89 13.24 -8.62
C VAL A 99 -24.90 12.12 -8.41
N ASN A 100 -24.64 11.24 -7.45
CA ASN A 100 -25.48 10.09 -7.12
C ASN A 100 -25.77 10.06 -5.60
N GLY A 101 -26.89 10.64 -5.20
CA GLY A 101 -27.22 10.83 -3.79
C GLY A 101 -26.21 11.73 -3.10
N ASP A 102 -25.58 11.26 -2.03
CA ASP A 102 -24.52 11.93 -1.28
C ASP A 102 -23.12 11.65 -1.84
N TRP A 103 -23.02 11.12 -3.07
CA TRP A 103 -21.74 10.75 -3.67
C TRP A 103 -21.54 11.43 -5.02
N VAL A 104 -20.27 11.67 -5.35
CA VAL A 104 -19.84 11.95 -6.72
C VAL A 104 -19.06 10.73 -7.19
N ASP A 105 -19.40 10.22 -8.36
CA ASP A 105 -18.75 9.10 -9.05
C ASP A 105 -18.44 9.47 -10.52
N ALA A 106 -17.82 8.55 -11.26
CA ALA A 106 -17.54 8.69 -12.67
C ALA A 106 -18.35 7.69 -13.51
N ASP A 107 -18.48 7.96 -14.81
CA ASP A 107 -19.23 7.08 -15.72
C ASP A 107 -18.35 5.97 -16.29
N GLY A 108 -18.22 4.88 -15.53
CA GLY A 108 -17.50 3.67 -15.93
C GLY A 108 -15.97 3.77 -15.94
N THR A 109 -15.42 4.83 -15.31
CA THR A 109 -13.98 5.04 -15.13
C THR A 109 -13.68 5.33 -13.67
N THR A 110 -12.40 5.27 -13.25
CA THR A 110 -11.94 5.93 -12.03
C THR A 110 -12.34 7.39 -12.02
N LEU A 111 -12.63 7.94 -10.83
CA LEU A 111 -13.05 9.33 -10.64
C LEU A 111 -11.85 10.29 -10.54
N GLY A 112 -10.75 9.82 -9.93
CA GLY A 112 -9.60 10.64 -9.56
C GLY A 112 -9.90 11.60 -8.39
N ALA A 113 -10.75 11.19 -7.46
CA ALA A 113 -10.94 11.88 -6.19
C ALA A 113 -9.70 11.75 -5.32
N ASP A 114 -9.07 10.61 -5.39
CA ASP A 114 -7.71 10.32 -4.97
C ASP A 114 -6.73 10.81 -6.07
N ASN A 115 -5.92 11.81 -5.85
CA ASN A 115 -5.98 12.83 -4.79
C ASN A 115 -6.50 14.17 -5.31
N GLY A 116 -7.39 14.14 -6.32
CA GLY A 116 -7.94 15.35 -6.97
C GLY A 116 -8.75 16.24 -6.03
N ILE A 117 -9.35 15.72 -4.96
CA ILE A 117 -10.06 16.52 -3.95
C ILE A 117 -9.04 17.31 -3.11
N GLY A 118 -7.91 16.71 -2.75
CA GLY A 118 -6.81 17.40 -2.08
C GLY A 118 -6.26 18.53 -2.96
N VAL A 119 -5.96 18.24 -4.22
CA VAL A 119 -5.51 19.26 -5.20
C VAL A 119 -6.53 20.41 -5.32
N ALA A 120 -7.81 20.10 -5.47
CA ALA A 120 -8.87 21.11 -5.59
C ALA A 120 -9.04 21.94 -4.31
N THR A 121 -8.83 21.36 -3.13
CA THR A 121 -8.81 22.03 -1.84
C THR A 121 -7.69 23.08 -1.78
N ILE A 122 -6.49 22.68 -2.19
CA ILE A 122 -5.34 23.60 -2.26
C ILE A 122 -5.59 24.70 -3.30
N MET A 123 -6.10 24.37 -4.48
CA MET A 123 -6.44 25.36 -5.51
C MET A 123 -7.48 26.38 -5.01
N ALA A 124 -8.52 25.92 -4.32
CA ALA A 124 -9.54 26.80 -3.74
C ALA A 124 -8.94 27.77 -2.70
N THR A 125 -7.99 27.28 -1.91
CA THR A 125 -7.28 28.11 -0.92
C THR A 125 -6.35 29.12 -1.58
N LEU A 126 -5.59 28.71 -2.60
CA LEU A 126 -4.67 29.59 -3.32
C LEU A 126 -5.42 30.70 -4.07
N SER A 127 -6.56 30.41 -4.68
CA SER A 127 -7.36 31.37 -5.44
C SER A 127 -8.21 32.31 -4.58
N SER A 128 -8.50 31.93 -3.33
CA SER A 128 -9.33 32.73 -2.43
C SER A 128 -8.61 33.99 -1.92
N LYS A 129 -9.39 35.07 -1.73
CA LYS A 129 -8.96 36.29 -1.07
C LYS A 129 -9.47 36.40 0.37
N ASP A 130 -10.40 35.53 0.76
CA ASP A 130 -11.16 35.65 2.00
C ASP A 130 -10.80 34.53 3.01
N ILE A 131 -10.15 33.45 2.57
CA ILE A 131 -9.69 32.40 3.45
C ILE A 131 -8.54 32.92 4.31
N VAL A 132 -8.68 32.77 5.63
CA VAL A 132 -7.61 33.06 6.60
C VAL A 132 -6.63 31.90 6.63
N HIS A 133 -5.36 32.18 6.36
CA HIS A 133 -4.32 31.15 6.28
C HIS A 133 -2.93 31.68 6.61
N PRO A 134 -2.00 30.87 7.15
CA PRO A 134 -0.59 31.19 7.34
C PRO A 134 0.14 31.33 5.98
N PRO A 135 1.43 31.67 5.94
CA PRO A 135 2.22 31.51 4.72
C PRO A 135 2.14 30.06 4.23
N LEU A 136 1.86 29.86 2.93
CA LEU A 136 1.63 28.55 2.32
C LEU A 136 2.69 28.23 1.25
N GLU A 137 3.13 27.00 1.25
CA GLU A 137 3.94 26.37 0.20
C GLU A 137 3.15 25.14 -0.30
N ALA A 138 2.43 25.31 -1.43
CA ALA A 138 1.67 24.20 -2.00
C ALA A 138 2.59 23.33 -2.85
N LEU A 139 2.71 22.04 -2.49
CA LEU A 139 3.45 21.02 -3.20
C LEU A 139 2.49 20.10 -3.92
N PHE A 140 2.62 20.01 -5.21
CA PHE A 140 1.88 19.07 -6.05
C PHE A 140 2.86 18.06 -6.66
N THR A 141 2.82 16.84 -6.15
CA THR A 141 3.71 15.75 -6.59
C THR A 141 3.17 15.05 -7.84
N ILE A 142 4.05 14.32 -8.52
CA ILE A 142 3.73 13.49 -9.69
C ILE A 142 4.02 12.03 -9.42
N ASP A 143 3.35 11.14 -10.16
CA ASP A 143 3.61 9.70 -10.17
C ASP A 143 3.55 9.05 -8.78
N GLU A 144 2.61 9.48 -7.94
CA GLU A 144 2.38 8.84 -6.65
C GLU A 144 1.97 7.39 -6.81
N GLU A 145 0.96 7.15 -7.64
CA GLU A 145 0.21 5.91 -7.81
C GLU A 145 1.01 4.73 -8.37
N THR A 146 2.15 4.99 -9.01
CA THR A 146 2.94 3.94 -9.65
C THR A 146 4.39 3.89 -9.20
N GLY A 147 4.93 4.98 -8.64
CA GLY A 147 6.35 5.00 -8.31
C GLY A 147 6.76 5.97 -7.22
N MET A 148 5.90 6.91 -6.81
CA MET A 148 6.22 8.02 -5.89
C MET A 148 7.46 8.80 -6.37
N THR A 149 7.64 8.92 -7.70
CA THR A 149 8.86 9.49 -8.28
C THR A 149 8.98 10.96 -7.90
N GLY A 150 7.85 11.70 -7.88
CA GLY A 150 7.81 13.09 -7.45
C GLY A 150 8.34 13.29 -6.04
N ALA A 151 7.88 12.50 -5.08
CA ALA A 151 8.33 12.56 -3.71
C ALA A 151 9.80 12.13 -3.55
N LYS A 152 10.23 11.05 -4.23
CA LYS A 152 11.59 10.50 -4.14
C LYS A 152 12.67 11.46 -4.63
N GLU A 153 12.39 12.22 -5.68
CA GLU A 153 13.35 13.10 -6.33
C GLU A 153 13.10 14.59 -6.06
N MET A 154 12.23 14.90 -5.09
CA MET A 154 11.89 16.27 -4.70
C MET A 154 13.12 17.02 -4.19
N ASP A 155 13.23 18.30 -4.56
CA ASP A 155 14.22 19.22 -3.98
C ASP A 155 13.67 19.86 -2.71
N GLY A 156 14.00 19.30 -1.55
CA GLY A 156 13.58 19.80 -0.24
C GLY A 156 14.09 21.22 0.08
N SER A 157 15.14 21.69 -0.61
CA SER A 157 15.69 23.05 -0.40
C SER A 157 14.76 24.18 -0.87
N LEU A 158 13.74 23.84 -1.66
CA LEU A 158 12.72 24.77 -2.13
C LEU A 158 11.69 25.15 -1.05
N PHE A 159 11.67 24.43 0.08
CA PHE A 159 10.69 24.57 1.14
C PHE A 159 11.31 25.13 2.42
N SER A 160 10.51 25.89 3.13
CA SER A 160 10.82 26.44 4.45
C SER A 160 9.74 26.07 5.49
N GLY A 161 8.71 25.38 5.06
CA GLY A 161 7.57 25.02 5.89
C GLY A 161 7.95 24.14 7.06
N GLU A 162 7.37 24.43 8.23
CA GLU A 162 7.60 23.71 9.48
C GLU A 162 6.48 22.70 9.79
N ILE A 163 5.36 22.79 9.05
CA ILE A 163 4.22 21.87 9.15
C ILE A 163 3.87 21.40 7.76
N LEU A 164 3.63 20.11 7.59
CA LEU A 164 3.14 19.54 6.34
C LEU A 164 1.76 18.93 6.55
N LEU A 165 0.78 19.45 5.84
CA LEU A 165 -0.57 18.93 5.75
C LEU A 165 -0.70 18.16 4.42
N ASN A 166 -0.66 16.83 4.49
CA ASN A 166 -0.96 15.97 3.36
C ASN A 166 -2.47 15.74 3.31
N LEU A 167 -3.09 15.86 2.12
CA LEU A 167 -4.53 15.79 1.96
C LEU A 167 -4.96 14.53 1.21
N ASP A 168 -4.41 13.38 1.64
CA ASP A 168 -4.48 12.12 0.90
C ASP A 168 -5.08 10.94 1.69
N THR A 169 -5.61 11.20 2.87
CA THR A 169 -6.35 10.20 3.65
C THR A 169 -7.78 10.08 3.14
N GLU A 170 -8.34 8.86 3.15
CA GLU A 170 -9.64 8.54 2.54
C GLU A 170 -10.80 8.35 3.56
N ASP A 171 -10.59 8.72 4.81
CA ASP A 171 -11.58 8.69 5.89
C ASP A 171 -11.61 10.02 6.64
N ASP A 172 -12.81 10.63 6.78
CA ASP A 172 -12.98 11.98 7.33
C ASP A 172 -12.93 12.07 8.85
N ASP A 173 -12.81 10.95 9.52
CA ASP A 173 -12.61 10.84 10.96
C ASP A 173 -11.18 10.37 11.32
N GLU A 174 -10.29 10.26 10.33
CA GLU A 174 -8.92 9.79 10.52
C GLU A 174 -7.88 10.92 10.47
N LEU A 175 -6.93 10.88 11.40
CA LEU A 175 -5.69 11.64 11.39
C LEU A 175 -4.52 10.66 11.28
N SER A 176 -3.92 10.55 10.11
CA SER A 176 -2.78 9.69 9.90
C SER A 176 -1.48 10.40 10.29
N ILE A 177 -0.69 9.77 11.17
CA ILE A 177 0.56 10.30 11.75
C ILE A 177 1.77 9.43 11.44
N GLY A 178 1.61 8.42 10.58
CA GLY A 178 2.69 7.50 10.24
C GLY A 178 2.31 6.54 9.13
N CYS A 179 3.32 6.00 8.46
CA CYS A 179 3.15 4.95 7.47
C CYS A 179 4.35 4.00 7.45
N ALA A 180 4.13 2.79 6.94
CA ALA A 180 5.23 1.85 6.77
C ALA A 180 6.01 2.13 5.48
N GLY A 181 7.33 2.13 5.60
CA GLY A 181 8.24 1.88 4.49
C GLY A 181 8.22 0.42 4.08
N GLY A 182 8.96 0.08 3.03
CA GLY A 182 9.04 -1.29 2.57
C GLY A 182 10.35 -1.61 1.86
N ILE A 183 10.70 -2.88 1.84
CA ILE A 183 11.82 -3.42 1.09
C ILE A 183 11.48 -4.82 0.57
N ASP A 184 11.79 -5.05 -0.69
CA ASP A 184 11.60 -6.32 -1.36
C ASP A 184 12.79 -7.24 -1.17
N THR A 185 12.56 -8.48 -0.74
CA THR A 185 13.59 -9.52 -0.75
C THR A 185 13.23 -10.59 -1.80
N ASN A 186 14.12 -10.75 -2.78
CA ASN A 186 14.03 -11.74 -3.84
C ASN A 186 15.13 -12.78 -3.67
N THR A 187 14.80 -14.07 -3.85
CA THR A 187 15.78 -15.13 -3.71
C THR A 187 15.77 -16.08 -4.89
N SER A 188 16.91 -16.69 -5.17
CA SER A 188 17.04 -17.77 -6.15
C SER A 188 18.05 -18.82 -5.70
N TYR A 189 17.78 -20.07 -6.05
CA TYR A 189 18.66 -21.20 -5.79
C TYR A 189 18.46 -22.26 -6.86
N THR A 190 19.56 -22.68 -7.52
CA THR A 190 19.54 -23.76 -8.49
C THR A 190 19.62 -25.11 -7.76
N CYS A 191 18.55 -25.85 -7.79
CA CYS A 191 18.42 -27.14 -7.12
C CYS A 191 19.11 -28.26 -7.89
N GLN A 192 19.66 -29.24 -7.17
CA GLN A 192 20.04 -30.50 -7.75
C GLN A 192 18.78 -31.36 -8.02
N SER A 193 18.62 -31.83 -9.26
CA SER A 193 17.58 -32.80 -9.60
C SER A 193 18.20 -34.22 -9.71
N ILE A 194 17.35 -35.19 -9.56
CA ILE A 194 17.64 -36.62 -9.78
C ILE A 194 16.56 -37.22 -10.68
N ALA A 195 16.93 -38.24 -11.44
CA ALA A 195 15.93 -39.07 -12.09
C ALA A 195 14.95 -39.63 -11.05
N THR A 196 13.67 -39.58 -11.36
CA THR A 196 12.65 -40.13 -10.46
C THR A 196 12.89 -41.61 -10.22
N PRO A 197 12.96 -42.07 -8.95
CA PRO A 197 13.10 -43.52 -8.67
C PRO A 197 11.88 -44.31 -9.16
N ASP A 198 12.07 -45.49 -9.75
CA ASP A 198 11.00 -46.29 -10.37
C ASP A 198 9.85 -46.67 -9.41
N ASN A 199 10.11 -46.73 -8.10
CA ASN A 199 9.15 -47.14 -7.08
C ASN A 199 8.46 -45.94 -6.39
N TYR A 200 8.38 -44.75 -7.05
CA TYR A 200 7.72 -43.58 -6.53
C TYR A 200 6.39 -43.31 -7.23
N SER A 201 5.43 -42.83 -6.45
CA SER A 201 4.12 -42.36 -6.90
C SER A 201 4.01 -40.83 -6.71
N PHE A 202 3.23 -40.21 -7.59
CA PHE A 202 3.08 -38.76 -7.59
C PHE A 202 1.72 -38.30 -7.05
N ILE A 203 1.75 -37.29 -6.21
CA ILE A 203 0.57 -36.63 -5.63
C ILE A 203 0.65 -35.13 -5.95
N GLN A 204 -0.44 -34.60 -6.50
CA GLN A 204 -0.65 -33.16 -6.57
C GLN A 204 -1.46 -32.73 -5.36
N ILE A 205 -0.99 -31.69 -4.67
CA ILE A 205 -1.65 -31.05 -3.52
C ILE A 205 -2.05 -29.64 -3.92
N ASN A 206 -3.28 -29.23 -3.59
CA ASN A 206 -3.77 -27.88 -3.84
C ASN A 206 -4.35 -27.29 -2.54
N ILE A 207 -3.99 -26.05 -2.26
CA ILE A 207 -4.57 -25.21 -1.21
C ILE A 207 -5.28 -24.07 -1.91
N LYS A 208 -6.58 -23.86 -1.60
CA LYS A 208 -7.43 -22.81 -2.20
C LYS A 208 -8.42 -22.27 -1.19
N GLY A 209 -9.10 -21.19 -1.58
CA GLY A 209 -10.23 -20.66 -0.83
C GLY A 209 -9.86 -19.78 0.36
N LEU A 210 -8.58 -19.39 0.50
CA LEU A 210 -8.17 -18.43 1.51
C LEU A 210 -8.62 -17.02 1.12
N LEU A 211 -8.86 -16.16 2.12
CA LEU A 211 -9.28 -14.78 1.92
C LEU A 211 -8.19 -13.96 1.22
N GLY A 212 -6.93 -14.16 1.59
CA GLY A 212 -5.84 -13.31 1.14
C GLY A 212 -5.96 -11.90 1.71
N GLY A 213 -5.54 -10.89 0.96
CA GLY A 213 -5.61 -9.49 1.35
C GLY A 213 -4.31 -8.75 1.08
N HIS A 214 -4.27 -7.47 1.45
CA HIS A 214 -3.07 -6.64 1.33
C HIS A 214 -2.00 -7.07 2.36
N SER A 215 -0.76 -7.24 1.91
CA SER A 215 0.35 -7.75 2.76
C SER A 215 0.80 -6.80 3.88
N GLY A 216 0.27 -5.59 3.91
CA GLY A 216 0.42 -4.62 4.99
C GLY A 216 -0.86 -4.49 5.80
N MET A 217 -1.92 -3.92 5.22
CA MET A 217 -3.16 -3.58 5.90
C MET A 217 -3.88 -4.76 6.54
N ASP A 218 -3.77 -5.96 5.97
CA ASP A 218 -4.42 -7.17 6.47
C ASP A 218 -3.46 -8.13 7.18
N ILE A 219 -2.20 -7.72 7.43
CA ILE A 219 -1.15 -8.65 7.91
C ILE A 219 -1.40 -9.17 9.33
N ASP A 220 -2.10 -8.40 10.16
CA ASP A 220 -2.47 -8.72 11.55
C ASP A 220 -3.86 -9.36 11.67
N SER A 221 -4.60 -9.49 10.59
CA SER A 221 -5.96 -10.06 10.58
C SER A 221 -6.00 -11.57 10.85
N GLY A 222 -4.85 -12.22 11.02
CA GLY A 222 -4.73 -13.65 11.29
C GLY A 222 -5.02 -14.55 10.09
N ARG A 223 -5.11 -13.97 8.87
CA ARG A 223 -5.38 -14.74 7.64
C ARG A 223 -4.29 -15.73 7.33
N GLY A 224 -4.67 -16.81 6.65
CA GLY A 224 -3.75 -17.88 6.25
C GLY A 224 -2.82 -17.44 5.11
N ASN A 225 -1.57 -17.91 5.16
CA ASN A 225 -0.62 -17.81 4.05
C ASN A 225 -0.45 -19.19 3.41
N ALA A 226 -0.94 -19.35 2.18
CA ALA A 226 -0.94 -20.65 1.49
C ALA A 226 0.46 -21.24 1.30
N ASN A 227 1.49 -20.39 1.13
CA ASN A 227 2.88 -20.83 0.99
C ASN A 227 3.39 -21.47 2.30
N LYS A 228 3.08 -20.86 3.44
CA LYS A 228 3.46 -21.39 4.76
C LYS A 228 2.70 -22.67 5.10
N TRP A 229 1.43 -22.75 4.72
CA TRP A 229 0.64 -23.96 4.94
C TRP A 229 1.14 -25.11 4.08
N MET A 230 1.44 -24.88 2.80
CA MET A 230 2.05 -25.88 1.95
C MET A 230 3.39 -26.37 2.52
N ALA A 231 4.26 -25.45 2.91
CA ALA A 231 5.55 -25.80 3.53
C ALA A 231 5.37 -26.65 4.80
N ARG A 232 4.42 -26.29 5.68
CA ARG A 232 4.10 -27.04 6.92
C ARG A 232 3.62 -28.46 6.61
N ILE A 233 2.69 -28.61 5.66
CA ILE A 233 2.18 -29.92 5.24
C ILE A 233 3.32 -30.79 4.71
N LEU A 234 4.08 -30.28 3.76
CA LEU A 234 5.16 -31.03 3.13
C LEU A 234 6.28 -31.37 4.11
N TRP A 235 6.60 -30.46 5.03
CA TRP A 235 7.58 -30.71 6.08
C TRP A 235 7.15 -31.84 7.01
N ASN A 236 5.89 -31.87 7.47
CA ASN A 236 5.37 -32.96 8.31
C ASN A 236 5.40 -34.31 7.60
N ILE A 237 5.05 -34.35 6.32
CA ILE A 237 5.15 -35.56 5.52
C ILE A 237 6.60 -36.00 5.37
N SER A 238 7.54 -35.08 5.13
CA SER A 238 8.98 -35.39 4.95
C SER A 238 9.63 -36.02 6.19
N LYS A 239 9.02 -35.90 7.38
CA LYS A 239 9.49 -36.55 8.62
C LYS A 239 9.01 -38.03 8.74
N LYS A 240 8.04 -38.40 7.92
CA LYS A 240 7.42 -39.75 7.97
C LYS A 240 7.65 -40.54 6.68
N SER A 241 8.04 -39.89 5.59
CA SER A 241 8.25 -40.49 4.28
C SER A 241 9.38 -39.77 3.54
N ASN A 242 10.07 -40.48 2.66
CA ASN A 242 11.08 -39.88 1.78
C ASN A 242 10.39 -39.11 0.64
N LEU A 243 9.91 -37.92 0.96
CA LEU A 243 9.24 -37.01 0.05
C LEU A 243 10.28 -36.28 -0.81
N LEU A 244 10.03 -36.19 -2.13
CA LEU A 244 10.79 -35.41 -3.09
C LEU A 244 9.86 -34.38 -3.74
N ILE A 245 10.29 -33.14 -3.88
CA ILE A 245 9.53 -32.08 -4.57
C ILE A 245 9.67 -32.25 -6.07
N GLY A 246 8.57 -32.37 -6.79
CA GLY A 246 8.51 -32.26 -8.25
C GLY A 246 8.34 -30.81 -8.69
N SER A 247 7.37 -30.11 -8.09
CA SER A 247 7.15 -28.66 -8.30
C SER A 247 6.45 -28.03 -7.10
N LEU A 248 6.58 -26.71 -6.97
CA LEU A 248 5.83 -25.92 -6.01
C LEU A 248 5.52 -24.57 -6.65
N ASP A 249 4.28 -24.13 -6.55
CA ASP A 249 3.80 -22.87 -7.11
C ASP A 249 2.78 -22.25 -6.15
N GLY A 250 3.11 -21.16 -5.49
CA GLY A 250 2.21 -20.51 -4.55
C GLY A 250 2.36 -19.01 -4.49
N GLY A 251 1.22 -18.34 -4.33
CA GLY A 251 1.12 -16.89 -4.34
C GLY A 251 1.26 -16.28 -5.73
N GLY A 252 1.26 -14.96 -5.79
CA GLY A 252 1.32 -14.21 -7.05
C GLY A 252 1.90 -12.82 -6.84
N LEU A 253 1.06 -11.86 -6.48
CA LEU A 253 1.45 -10.48 -6.27
C LEU A 253 2.25 -10.31 -4.97
N ARG A 254 3.33 -9.53 -5.03
CA ARG A 254 4.25 -9.29 -3.91
C ARG A 254 3.59 -8.63 -2.70
N ASN A 255 2.67 -7.72 -2.95
CA ASN A 255 1.93 -6.99 -1.92
C ASN A 255 0.62 -7.67 -1.48
N ALA A 256 0.44 -8.95 -1.82
CA ALA A 256 -0.75 -9.73 -1.44
C ALA A 256 -0.39 -10.93 -0.58
N ILE A 257 -1.24 -11.24 0.40
CA ILE A 257 -1.17 -12.48 1.19
C ILE A 257 -1.56 -13.65 0.28
N PRO A 258 -0.72 -14.70 0.14
CA PRO A 258 -0.98 -15.82 -0.75
C PRO A 258 -2.28 -16.56 -0.42
N ARG A 259 -3.18 -16.66 -1.39
CA ARG A 259 -4.49 -17.32 -1.25
C ARG A 259 -4.49 -18.77 -1.68
N GLU A 260 -3.56 -19.12 -2.55
CA GLU A 260 -3.48 -20.44 -3.18
C GLU A 260 -2.04 -20.92 -3.25
N ALA A 261 -1.86 -22.22 -3.16
CA ALA A 261 -0.59 -22.90 -3.43
C ALA A 261 -0.86 -24.30 -4.01
N LYS A 262 0.01 -24.72 -4.92
CA LYS A 262 0.00 -26.02 -5.56
C LYS A 262 1.38 -26.66 -5.46
N SER A 263 1.44 -27.95 -5.17
CA SER A 263 2.70 -28.71 -5.22
C SER A 263 2.47 -30.07 -5.84
N ILE A 264 3.46 -30.56 -6.59
CA ILE A 264 3.57 -31.97 -7.00
C ILE A 264 4.72 -32.58 -6.23
N ILE A 265 4.45 -33.67 -5.53
CA ILE A 265 5.43 -34.40 -4.76
C ILE A 265 5.53 -35.84 -5.26
N ALA A 266 6.70 -36.43 -5.11
CA ALA A 266 6.93 -37.87 -5.31
C ALA A 266 7.23 -38.51 -3.96
N VAL A 267 6.61 -39.69 -3.68
CA VAL A 267 6.80 -40.47 -2.45
C VAL A 267 6.94 -41.95 -2.79
N PRO A 268 7.63 -42.76 -1.96
CA PRO A 268 7.69 -44.20 -2.19
C PRO A 268 6.29 -44.79 -2.33
N SER A 269 6.04 -45.56 -3.38
CA SER A 269 4.73 -46.17 -3.66
C SER A 269 4.19 -47.03 -2.52
N ALA A 270 5.08 -47.67 -1.78
CA ALA A 270 4.73 -48.47 -0.59
C ALA A 270 4.17 -47.60 0.56
N GLU A 271 4.51 -46.31 0.60
CA GLU A 271 4.10 -45.35 1.65
C GLU A 271 2.92 -44.46 1.24
N LEU A 272 2.46 -44.56 -0.02
CA LEU A 272 1.43 -43.73 -0.60
C LEU A 272 0.19 -43.58 0.28
N LYS A 273 -0.33 -44.70 0.80
CA LYS A 273 -1.53 -44.68 1.65
C LYS A 273 -1.30 -43.95 2.98
N ASN A 274 -0.14 -44.13 3.57
CA ASN A 274 0.22 -43.44 4.82
C ASN A 274 0.35 -41.92 4.59
N VAL A 275 0.94 -41.53 3.45
CA VAL A 275 1.04 -40.09 3.05
C VAL A 275 -0.34 -39.50 2.82
N GLN A 276 -1.26 -40.20 2.18
CA GLN A 276 -2.65 -39.73 1.98
C GLN A 276 -3.37 -39.53 3.32
N THR A 277 -3.23 -40.48 4.26
CA THR A 277 -3.79 -40.31 5.61
C THR A 277 -3.20 -39.11 6.33
N GLU A 278 -1.88 -38.88 6.23
CA GLU A 278 -1.24 -37.72 6.81
C GLU A 278 -1.75 -36.40 6.18
N LEU A 279 -1.96 -36.39 4.87
CA LEU A 279 -2.56 -35.20 4.18
C LEU A 279 -3.96 -34.87 4.70
N GLU A 280 -4.80 -35.94 4.90
CA GLU A 280 -6.14 -35.76 5.49
C GLU A 280 -6.07 -35.21 6.92
N GLU A 281 -5.14 -35.68 7.74
CA GLU A 281 -4.93 -35.19 9.11
C GLU A 281 -4.45 -33.75 9.12
N GLN A 282 -3.46 -33.38 8.30
CA GLN A 282 -2.97 -32.00 8.20
C GLN A 282 -4.06 -31.04 7.69
N ALA A 283 -4.86 -31.44 6.71
CA ALA A 283 -6.00 -30.68 6.24
C ALA A 283 -7.01 -30.43 7.37
N LYS A 284 -7.34 -31.45 8.14
CA LYS A 284 -8.26 -31.37 9.28
C LYS A 284 -7.73 -30.44 10.38
N VAL A 285 -6.42 -30.49 10.67
CA VAL A 285 -5.76 -29.62 11.65
C VAL A 285 -5.88 -28.17 11.22
N LEU A 286 -5.50 -27.84 9.98
CA LEU A 286 -5.58 -26.48 9.44
C LEU A 286 -7.02 -25.95 9.40
N HIS A 287 -8.00 -26.77 9.01
CA HIS A 287 -9.41 -26.41 9.10
C HIS A 287 -9.83 -26.09 10.54
N GLY A 288 -9.35 -26.86 11.52
CA GLY A 288 -9.64 -26.62 12.94
C GLY A 288 -9.03 -25.31 13.46
N GLU A 289 -7.78 -25.01 13.09
CA GLU A 289 -7.05 -23.82 13.51
C GLU A 289 -7.65 -22.53 12.93
N TYR A 290 -8.10 -22.55 11.69
CA TYR A 290 -8.49 -21.35 10.94
C TYR A 290 -9.99 -21.22 10.61
N LYS A 291 -10.85 -22.11 11.12
CA LYS A 291 -12.29 -22.18 10.79
C LYS A 291 -13.06 -20.87 10.95
N SER A 292 -12.63 -20.01 11.88
CA SER A 292 -13.30 -18.73 12.18
C SER A 292 -12.84 -17.60 11.25
N ILE A 293 -11.64 -17.72 10.65
CA ILE A 293 -11.04 -16.68 9.81
C ILE A 293 -11.11 -17.09 8.34
N GLU A 294 -10.88 -18.38 8.05
CA GLU A 294 -10.79 -18.93 6.68
C GLU A 294 -11.89 -19.97 6.45
N PRO A 295 -13.17 -19.62 6.42
CA PRO A 295 -14.28 -20.59 6.38
C PRO A 295 -14.36 -21.40 5.08
N ASN A 296 -13.73 -20.92 4.00
CA ASN A 296 -13.80 -21.51 2.67
C ASN A 296 -12.55 -22.31 2.27
N ILE A 297 -11.68 -22.66 3.23
CA ILE A 297 -10.45 -23.43 2.97
C ILE A 297 -10.79 -24.73 2.23
N GLN A 298 -10.01 -24.98 1.19
CA GLN A 298 -10.01 -26.25 0.45
C GLN A 298 -8.57 -26.75 0.34
N ILE A 299 -8.29 -27.88 1.00
CA ILE A 299 -7.02 -28.62 0.86
C ILE A 299 -7.36 -29.94 0.20
N THR A 300 -6.96 -30.10 -1.05
CA THR A 300 -7.27 -31.29 -1.86
C THR A 300 -6.00 -31.92 -2.38
N PHE A 301 -6.04 -33.22 -2.61
CA PHE A 301 -4.93 -33.93 -3.22
C PHE A 301 -5.44 -35.06 -4.14
N SER A 302 -4.67 -35.38 -5.17
CA SER A 302 -4.98 -36.43 -6.14
C SER A 302 -3.71 -37.00 -6.71
N ALA A 303 -3.78 -38.28 -7.18
CA ALA A 303 -2.73 -38.83 -8.01
C ALA A 303 -2.56 -37.98 -9.27
N THR A 304 -1.33 -37.86 -9.74
CA THR A 304 -0.99 -37.10 -10.96
C THR A 304 0.03 -37.87 -11.81
N GLU A 305 0.29 -37.38 -13.01
CA GLU A 305 1.28 -37.97 -13.91
C GLU A 305 2.69 -37.90 -13.31
N SER A 306 3.51 -38.90 -13.64
CA SER A 306 4.90 -38.97 -13.21
C SER A 306 5.74 -37.90 -13.91
N MET A 307 6.70 -37.34 -13.18
CA MET A 307 7.74 -36.48 -13.72
C MET A 307 9.03 -37.28 -13.94
N LEU A 308 9.79 -36.99 -14.97
CA LEU A 308 11.06 -37.64 -15.26
C LEU A 308 12.15 -37.34 -14.22
N GLU A 309 12.13 -36.16 -13.68
CA GLU A 309 13.07 -35.66 -12.67
C GLU A 309 12.33 -35.02 -11.51
N VAL A 310 12.92 -35.12 -10.33
CA VAL A 310 12.47 -34.46 -9.08
C VAL A 310 13.65 -33.78 -8.39
N ILE A 311 13.39 -32.87 -7.49
CA ILE A 311 14.42 -32.23 -6.67
C ILE A 311 15.02 -33.28 -5.72
N SER A 312 16.35 -33.29 -5.58
CA SER A 312 17.06 -34.20 -4.70
C SER A 312 16.53 -34.12 -3.26
N GLU A 313 16.62 -35.20 -2.51
CA GLU A 313 16.21 -35.28 -1.10
C GLU A 313 16.90 -34.15 -0.27
N LYS A 314 18.19 -33.94 -0.50
CA LYS A 314 18.97 -32.89 0.17
C LYS A 314 18.38 -31.51 -0.05
N ASP A 315 18.08 -31.17 -1.28
CA ASP A 315 17.56 -29.83 -1.61
C ASP A 315 16.07 -29.71 -1.28
N THR A 316 15.28 -30.76 -1.41
CA THR A 316 13.92 -30.85 -0.88
C THR A 316 13.89 -30.49 0.62
N ASN A 317 14.75 -31.13 1.42
CA ASN A 317 14.82 -30.86 2.86
C ASN A 317 15.29 -29.43 3.17
N LYS A 318 16.25 -28.88 2.40
CA LYS A 318 16.67 -27.48 2.54
C LYS A 318 15.52 -26.51 2.26
N ILE A 319 14.80 -26.68 1.15
CA ILE A 319 13.65 -25.84 0.77
C ILE A 319 12.61 -25.87 1.88
N LEU A 320 12.18 -27.06 2.31
CA LEU A 320 11.14 -27.18 3.33
C LEU A 320 11.55 -26.58 4.67
N ASN A 321 12.78 -26.83 5.12
CA ASN A 321 13.28 -26.24 6.37
C ASN A 321 13.32 -24.71 6.30
N THR A 322 13.81 -24.15 5.19
CA THR A 322 13.89 -22.69 5.00
C THR A 322 12.49 -22.07 4.95
N LEU A 323 11.56 -22.63 4.17
CA LEU A 323 10.19 -22.12 4.09
C LEU A 323 9.44 -22.21 5.43
N CYS A 324 9.76 -23.21 6.27
CA CYS A 324 9.20 -23.29 7.62
C CYS A 324 9.81 -22.24 8.56
N CYS A 325 11.13 -21.98 8.47
CA CYS A 325 11.84 -21.05 9.34
C CYS A 325 11.62 -19.58 8.98
N VAL A 326 11.52 -19.24 7.68
CA VAL A 326 11.39 -17.85 7.25
C VAL A 326 10.15 -17.20 7.86
N HIS A 327 10.34 -15.99 8.43
CA HIS A 327 9.25 -15.26 9.06
C HIS A 327 8.22 -14.76 8.03
N THR A 328 6.94 -14.84 8.40
CA THR A 328 5.82 -14.19 7.70
C THR A 328 4.75 -13.80 8.72
N GLY A 329 4.09 -12.66 8.52
CA GLY A 329 3.16 -12.07 9.47
C GLY A 329 3.75 -10.90 10.24
N VAL A 330 3.10 -10.53 11.33
CA VAL A 330 3.56 -9.47 12.25
C VAL A 330 4.88 -9.90 12.90
N PHE A 331 5.90 -9.05 12.79
CA PHE A 331 7.18 -9.24 13.46
C PHE A 331 7.24 -8.47 14.78
N ARG A 332 6.74 -7.24 14.78
CA ARG A 332 6.68 -6.37 15.96
C ARG A 332 5.44 -5.48 15.92
N MET A 333 4.80 -5.32 17.07
CA MET A 333 3.77 -4.32 17.31
C MET A 333 4.42 -3.01 17.79
N SER A 334 3.81 -1.87 17.49
CA SER A 334 4.28 -0.58 18.00
C SER A 334 4.24 -0.55 19.53
N PRO A 335 5.32 -0.13 20.19
CA PRO A 335 5.28 0.08 21.64
C PRO A 335 4.55 1.37 22.03
N ASP A 336 4.39 2.31 21.10
CA ASP A 336 3.88 3.65 21.36
C ASP A 336 2.39 3.80 21.01
N ILE A 337 1.90 3.00 20.05
CA ILE A 337 0.51 3.04 19.59
C ILE A 337 -0.12 1.65 19.71
N ALA A 338 -1.13 1.54 20.57
CA ALA A 338 -1.81 0.28 20.79
C ALA A 338 -2.53 -0.22 19.52
N GLY A 339 -2.34 -1.51 19.18
CA GLY A 339 -2.98 -2.13 18.03
C GLY A 339 -2.28 -1.87 16.68
N LEU A 340 -1.27 -1.00 16.62
CA LEU A 340 -0.53 -0.74 15.39
C LEU A 340 0.55 -1.79 15.15
N VAL A 341 0.57 -2.36 13.95
CA VAL A 341 1.72 -3.15 13.47
C VAL A 341 2.84 -2.19 13.12
N GLU A 342 4.00 -2.33 13.79
CA GLU A 342 5.19 -1.57 13.44
C GLU A 342 5.94 -2.24 12.28
N THR A 343 6.22 -3.55 12.42
CA THR A 343 7.08 -4.30 11.51
C THR A 343 6.44 -5.63 11.11
N SER A 344 6.51 -5.97 9.83
CA SER A 344 5.99 -7.23 9.31
C SER A 344 6.79 -7.75 8.12
N SER A 345 6.55 -9.01 7.76
CA SER A 345 7.02 -9.61 6.51
C SER A 345 5.94 -10.47 5.88
N SER A 346 5.86 -10.51 4.56
CA SER A 346 4.98 -11.41 3.83
C SER A 346 5.77 -12.25 2.83
N LEU A 347 5.74 -13.59 2.98
CA LEU A 347 6.24 -14.53 1.99
C LEU A 347 5.20 -14.66 0.88
N ALA A 348 5.27 -13.78 -0.11
CA ALA A 348 4.22 -13.55 -1.10
C ALA A 348 4.26 -14.55 -2.27
N ARG A 349 5.45 -14.97 -2.69
CA ARG A 349 5.64 -15.89 -3.82
C ARG A 349 6.64 -16.97 -3.47
N VAL A 350 6.32 -18.21 -3.82
CA VAL A 350 7.23 -19.37 -3.77
C VAL A 350 7.06 -20.17 -5.05
N LEU A 351 8.17 -20.45 -5.73
CA LEU A 351 8.18 -21.22 -6.95
C LEU A 351 9.33 -22.22 -6.95
N VAL A 352 9.03 -23.48 -7.26
CA VAL A 352 10.01 -24.54 -7.63
C VAL A 352 9.61 -25.05 -9.00
N GLU A 353 10.33 -24.61 -10.01
CA GLU A 353 10.10 -25.00 -11.40
C GLU A 353 11.42 -25.04 -12.16
N ASN A 354 11.56 -25.98 -13.10
CA ASN A 354 12.77 -26.11 -13.93
C ASN A 354 14.09 -26.14 -13.14
N LYS A 355 14.11 -26.79 -11.98
CA LYS A 355 15.27 -26.88 -11.06
C LYS A 355 15.62 -25.55 -10.36
N GLU A 356 14.82 -24.51 -10.54
CA GLU A 356 15.00 -23.24 -9.85
C GLU A 356 14.00 -23.13 -8.68
N PHE A 357 14.52 -22.76 -7.50
CA PHE A 357 13.73 -22.34 -6.37
C PHE A 357 13.84 -20.82 -6.24
N THR A 358 12.72 -20.14 -6.30
CA THR A 358 12.66 -18.67 -6.16
C THR A 358 11.61 -18.25 -5.15
N THR A 359 11.86 -17.16 -4.43
CA THR A 359 10.87 -16.55 -3.56
C THR A 359 10.85 -15.03 -3.72
N GLN A 360 9.69 -14.43 -3.42
CA GLN A 360 9.53 -13.00 -3.26
C GLN A 360 8.85 -12.72 -1.93
N SER A 361 9.44 -11.83 -1.16
CA SER A 361 8.90 -11.37 0.12
C SER A 361 8.94 -9.85 0.17
N LEU A 362 8.00 -9.25 0.90
CA LEU A 362 7.98 -7.82 1.18
C LEU A 362 8.02 -7.63 2.69
N GLN A 363 9.00 -6.88 3.16
CA GLN A 363 9.14 -6.45 4.54
C GLN A 363 8.66 -5.01 4.66
N ARG A 364 7.96 -4.71 5.74
CA ARG A 364 7.41 -3.37 6.02
C ARG A 364 7.73 -2.96 7.44
N SER A 365 8.05 -1.68 7.65
CA SER A 365 8.10 -1.07 8.97
C SER A 365 7.93 0.45 8.89
N SER A 366 7.33 1.04 9.92
CA SER A 366 7.33 2.49 10.13
C SER A 366 8.64 3.00 10.74
N VAL A 367 9.52 2.10 11.18
CA VAL A 367 10.83 2.41 11.81
C VAL A 367 11.93 1.80 10.96
N GLU A 368 12.85 2.63 10.43
CA GLU A 368 13.88 2.21 9.48
C GLU A 368 14.77 1.09 10.05
N SER A 369 15.27 1.24 11.28
CA SER A 369 16.14 0.23 11.87
C SER A 369 15.49 -1.14 12.07
N THR A 370 14.16 -1.19 12.30
CA THR A 370 13.42 -2.45 12.43
C THR A 370 13.00 -2.98 11.06
N LYS A 371 12.88 -2.14 10.02
CA LYS A 371 12.78 -2.57 8.62
C LYS A 371 14.07 -3.31 8.22
N ASP A 372 15.22 -2.75 8.53
CA ASP A 372 16.52 -3.38 8.27
C ASP A 372 16.68 -4.69 9.04
N GLU A 373 16.25 -4.75 10.30
CA GLU A 373 16.30 -5.97 11.13
C GLU A 373 15.51 -7.12 10.51
N ILE A 374 14.24 -6.88 10.11
CA ILE A 374 13.43 -7.93 9.48
C ILE A 374 13.98 -8.30 8.10
N ALA A 375 14.45 -7.34 7.31
CA ALA A 375 15.06 -7.59 6.01
C ALA A 375 16.33 -8.45 6.14
N MET A 376 17.17 -8.16 7.13
CA MET A 376 18.35 -8.98 7.48
C MET A 376 17.93 -10.38 7.93
N THR A 377 16.89 -10.51 8.74
CA THR A 377 16.39 -11.81 9.23
C THR A 377 15.94 -12.70 8.07
N ILE A 378 15.19 -12.12 7.11
CA ILE A 378 14.76 -12.84 5.91
C ILE A 378 15.95 -13.22 5.04
N ARG A 379 16.90 -12.29 4.80
CA ARG A 379 18.13 -12.54 4.06
C ARG A 379 18.90 -13.70 4.66
N CYS A 380 19.21 -13.67 5.95
CA CYS A 380 19.98 -14.70 6.65
C CYS A 380 19.30 -16.07 6.56
N SER A 381 17.96 -16.12 6.63
CA SER A 381 17.20 -17.37 6.50
C SER A 381 17.46 -18.05 5.15
N PHE A 382 17.46 -17.29 4.07
CA PHE A 382 17.67 -17.84 2.72
C PHE A 382 19.16 -18.05 2.40
N GLU A 383 20.05 -17.16 2.83
CA GLU A 383 21.51 -17.36 2.67
C GLU A 383 22.02 -18.62 3.39
N SER A 384 21.43 -18.96 4.54
CA SER A 384 21.74 -20.22 5.27
C SER A 384 21.42 -21.46 4.47
N MET A 385 20.46 -21.41 3.56
CA MET A 385 20.16 -22.46 2.59
C MET A 385 21.20 -22.49 1.45
N GLY A 386 21.84 -21.37 1.15
CA GLY A 386 22.70 -21.14 0.00
C GLY A 386 22.03 -20.40 -1.17
N CYS A 387 20.93 -19.72 -0.92
CA CYS A 387 20.27 -18.88 -1.93
C CYS A 387 21.09 -17.65 -2.26
N ASN A 388 21.03 -17.21 -3.51
CA ASN A 388 21.34 -15.84 -3.88
C ASN A 388 20.19 -14.94 -3.44
N VAL A 389 20.47 -13.86 -2.72
CA VAL A 389 19.48 -12.95 -2.16
C VAL A 389 19.74 -11.53 -2.64
N THR A 390 18.73 -10.90 -3.23
CA THR A 390 18.75 -9.49 -3.62
C THR A 390 17.63 -8.74 -2.90
N GLN A 391 17.95 -7.53 -2.43
CA GLN A 391 17.00 -6.62 -1.81
C GLN A 391 16.89 -5.36 -2.66
N THR A 392 15.67 -4.97 -3.00
CA THR A 392 15.38 -3.88 -3.96
C THR A 392 14.10 -3.16 -3.56
N GLY A 393 13.81 -2.03 -4.23
CA GLY A 393 12.56 -1.32 -4.02
C GLY A 393 12.41 -0.76 -2.61
N ASP A 394 13.53 -0.42 -1.97
CA ASP A 394 13.55 0.19 -0.64
C ASP A 394 12.93 1.59 -0.69
N TYR A 395 12.01 1.85 0.25
CA TYR A 395 11.46 3.18 0.50
C TYR A 395 11.24 3.37 2.00
N PRO A 396 11.41 4.62 2.50
CA PRO A 396 11.35 4.91 3.92
C PRO A 396 9.92 4.87 4.47
N GLY A 397 9.82 4.59 5.77
CA GLY A 397 8.61 4.79 6.55
C GLY A 397 8.51 6.20 7.12
N TRP A 398 7.33 6.52 7.61
CA TRP A 398 7.07 7.69 8.43
C TRP A 398 6.76 7.21 9.84
N GLN A 399 7.74 7.38 10.74
CA GLN A 399 7.60 6.95 12.12
C GLN A 399 6.54 7.81 12.81
N PRO A 400 5.51 7.20 13.42
CA PRO A 400 4.47 7.94 14.15
C PRO A 400 5.07 8.76 15.30
N ASN A 401 4.63 10.03 15.39
CA ASN A 401 4.95 10.91 16.51
C ASN A 401 3.67 11.28 17.30
N PRO A 402 3.33 10.55 18.37
CA PRO A 402 2.15 10.87 19.16
C PRO A 402 2.25 12.18 19.96
N ASN A 403 3.43 12.80 20.01
CA ASN A 403 3.68 14.09 20.66
C ASN A 403 3.80 15.25 19.67
N SER A 404 3.29 15.11 18.45
CA SER A 404 3.26 16.14 17.44
C SER A 404 2.39 17.32 17.90
N ASP A 405 2.90 18.55 17.71
CA ASP A 405 2.17 19.77 18.02
C ASP A 405 0.94 19.92 17.11
N ILE A 406 1.09 19.63 15.82
CA ILE A 406 -0.02 19.73 14.86
C ILE A 406 -1.08 18.68 15.13
N LEU A 407 -0.72 17.47 15.54
CA LEU A 407 -1.66 16.44 15.97
C LEU A 407 -2.49 16.93 17.13
N THR A 408 -1.84 17.41 18.20
CA THR A 408 -2.54 17.92 19.40
C THR A 408 -3.55 19.03 19.05
N ILE A 409 -3.16 19.95 18.18
CA ILE A 409 -4.04 21.03 17.72
C ILE A 409 -5.24 20.45 16.96
N MET A 410 -5.00 19.54 16.03
CA MET A 410 -6.04 18.98 15.18
C MET A 410 -7.00 18.06 15.92
N GLU A 411 -6.52 17.26 16.88
CA GLU A 411 -7.38 16.45 17.75
C GLU A 411 -8.35 17.33 18.56
N GLN A 412 -7.84 18.41 19.17
CA GLN A 412 -8.69 19.32 19.95
C GLN A 412 -9.71 20.05 19.04
N LEU A 413 -9.27 20.51 17.87
CA LEU A 413 -10.17 21.15 16.89
C LEU A 413 -11.26 20.19 16.41
N TYR A 414 -10.92 18.95 16.09
CA TYR A 414 -11.90 17.97 15.63
C TYR A 414 -12.97 17.71 16.70
N LYS A 415 -12.54 17.55 17.96
CA LYS A 415 -13.42 17.38 19.10
C LYS A 415 -14.35 18.59 19.32
N ASP A 416 -13.81 19.79 19.21
CA ASP A 416 -14.58 21.03 19.38
C ASP A 416 -15.62 21.24 18.27
N LEU A 417 -15.29 20.84 17.04
CA LEU A 417 -16.16 21.00 15.88
C LEU A 417 -17.26 19.93 15.80
N TYR A 418 -16.93 18.69 16.14
CA TYR A 418 -17.82 17.53 15.88
C TYR A 418 -18.28 16.82 17.13
N ASN A 419 -17.77 17.18 18.32
CA ASN A 419 -18.04 16.51 19.61
C ASN A 419 -17.74 15.01 19.58
N GLU A 420 -16.72 14.63 18.79
CA GLU A 420 -16.20 13.27 18.61
C GLU A 420 -14.67 13.32 18.65
N ASP A 421 -14.02 12.26 19.10
CA ASP A 421 -12.57 12.12 19.00
C ASP A 421 -12.21 11.57 17.60
N PRO A 422 -11.20 12.14 16.90
CA PRO A 422 -10.74 11.57 15.64
C PRO A 422 -10.00 10.25 15.87
N GLN A 423 -9.95 9.41 14.87
CA GLN A 423 -9.14 8.20 14.88
C GLN A 423 -7.69 8.52 14.51
N VAL A 424 -6.81 8.59 15.51
CA VAL A 424 -5.37 8.74 15.26
C VAL A 424 -4.80 7.40 14.85
N LYS A 425 -4.29 7.31 13.62
CA LYS A 425 -3.80 6.07 13.02
C LYS A 425 -2.42 6.24 12.39
N ALA A 426 -1.79 5.11 12.14
CA ALA A 426 -0.69 4.99 11.20
C ALA A 426 -1.00 3.85 10.24
N CYS A 427 -0.74 4.07 8.96
CA CYS A 427 -1.01 3.10 7.91
C CYS A 427 0.13 2.09 7.82
N HIS A 428 -0.17 0.79 7.84
CA HIS A 428 0.87 -0.23 7.58
C HIS A 428 1.05 -0.50 6.07
N ALA A 429 0.98 0.56 5.28
CA ALA A 429 1.27 0.64 3.84
C ALA A 429 2.12 1.89 3.57
N GLY A 430 2.57 2.09 2.33
CA GLY A 430 3.33 3.28 1.95
C GLY A 430 2.42 4.49 1.77
N LEU A 431 2.91 5.67 2.15
CA LEU A 431 2.38 6.99 1.82
C LEU A 431 3.54 7.89 1.42
N GLU A 432 3.29 8.89 0.58
CA GLU A 432 4.33 9.87 0.20
C GLU A 432 4.99 10.54 1.40
N CYS A 433 4.26 10.73 2.51
CA CYS A 433 4.78 11.32 3.75
C CYS A 433 6.05 10.63 4.27
N GLY A 434 6.18 9.30 4.10
CA GLY A 434 7.41 8.59 4.47
C GLY A 434 8.63 9.08 3.70
N ILE A 435 8.46 9.31 2.42
CA ILE A 435 9.51 9.79 1.53
C ILE A 435 9.75 11.30 1.72
N LEU A 436 8.66 12.07 1.74
CA LEU A 436 8.71 13.53 1.93
C LEU A 436 9.44 13.90 3.23
N GLY A 437 9.22 13.13 4.30
CA GLY A 437 9.91 13.33 5.58
C GLY A 437 11.43 13.22 5.50
N THR A 438 11.99 12.49 4.54
CA THR A 438 13.45 12.44 4.32
C THR A 438 14.01 13.73 3.71
N HIS A 439 13.20 14.43 2.91
CA HIS A 439 13.55 15.70 2.30
C HIS A 439 13.19 16.91 3.19
N LEU A 440 12.24 16.73 4.10
CA LEU A 440 11.70 17.74 5.01
C LEU A 440 11.83 17.29 6.49
N PRO A 441 13.06 17.03 6.99
CA PRO A 441 13.26 16.37 8.28
C PRO A 441 12.79 17.18 9.51
N ASN A 442 12.50 18.47 9.32
CA ASN A 442 12.04 19.35 10.39
C ASN A 442 10.52 19.66 10.30
N ALA A 443 9.82 19.13 9.31
CA ALA A 443 8.38 19.36 9.17
C ALA A 443 7.61 18.41 10.10
N ASP A 444 6.70 18.99 10.89
CA ASP A 444 5.70 18.25 11.64
C ASP A 444 4.55 17.87 10.69
N MET A 445 4.39 16.57 10.43
CA MET A 445 3.53 16.09 9.36
C MET A 445 2.27 15.42 9.87
N ILE A 446 1.16 15.63 9.15
CA ILE A 446 -0.11 14.95 9.36
C ILE A 446 -0.84 14.76 8.04
N SER A 447 -1.55 13.63 7.88
CA SER A 447 -2.42 13.38 6.74
C SER A 447 -3.87 13.24 7.16
N PHE A 448 -4.78 13.83 6.39
CA PHE A 448 -6.22 13.77 6.59
C PHE A 448 -6.96 14.07 5.27
N GLY A 449 -8.23 13.69 5.17
CA GLY A 449 -8.98 13.85 3.92
C GLY A 449 -10.47 13.54 4.07
N PRO A 450 -11.22 13.56 2.97
CA PRO A 450 -12.64 13.20 2.96
C PRO A 450 -12.81 11.69 2.72
N ASN A 451 -14.05 11.22 2.90
CA ASN A 451 -14.41 9.84 2.58
C ASN A 451 -14.36 9.57 1.08
N ILE A 452 -13.36 8.80 0.66
CA ILE A 452 -13.24 8.21 -0.67
C ILE A 452 -13.46 6.70 -0.53
N ARG A 453 -14.10 6.08 -1.49
CA ARG A 453 -14.38 4.64 -1.46
C ARG A 453 -14.12 4.03 -2.81
N ALA A 454 -13.60 2.81 -2.77
CA ALA A 454 -13.24 2.05 -3.96
C ALA A 454 -12.24 2.78 -4.88
N ALA A 455 -11.31 3.56 -4.29
CA ALA A 455 -10.18 4.13 -5.02
C ALA A 455 -9.50 3.05 -5.89
N HIS A 456 -8.85 3.46 -6.97
CA HIS A 456 -8.18 2.59 -7.95
C HIS A 456 -9.13 1.65 -8.73
N SER A 457 -10.44 1.89 -8.69
CA SER A 457 -11.43 1.13 -9.44
C SER A 457 -12.45 2.02 -10.14
N PRO A 458 -13.18 1.53 -11.17
CA PRO A 458 -14.29 2.27 -11.80
C PRO A 458 -15.48 2.54 -10.89
N ASP A 459 -15.49 1.99 -9.67
CA ASP A 459 -16.49 2.24 -8.63
C ASP A 459 -16.06 3.35 -7.66
N GLU A 460 -14.94 4.01 -7.93
CA GLU A 460 -14.42 5.12 -7.13
C GLU A 460 -15.46 6.23 -6.97
N LYS A 461 -15.62 6.69 -5.74
CA LYS A 461 -16.56 7.75 -5.39
C LYS A 461 -16.11 8.52 -4.15
N VAL A 462 -16.46 9.80 -4.09
CA VAL A 462 -16.22 10.69 -2.94
C VAL A 462 -17.54 11.18 -2.36
N GLN A 463 -17.62 11.22 -1.03
CA GLN A 463 -18.84 11.58 -0.31
C GLN A 463 -18.97 13.10 -0.16
N ILE A 464 -20.09 13.68 -0.63
CA ILE A 464 -20.30 15.13 -0.67
C ILE A 464 -20.37 15.74 0.74
N SER A 465 -21.11 15.12 1.65
CA SER A 465 -21.18 15.58 3.06
C SER A 465 -19.83 15.51 3.78
N SER A 466 -19.04 14.50 3.46
CA SER A 466 -17.68 14.34 3.98
C SER A 466 -16.72 15.40 3.45
N VAL A 467 -16.79 15.75 2.17
CA VAL A 467 -16.01 16.89 1.59
C VAL A 467 -16.34 18.19 2.31
N GLN A 468 -17.64 18.43 2.69
CA GLN A 468 -18.01 19.60 3.47
C GLN A 468 -17.42 19.59 4.87
N LYS A 469 -17.45 18.42 5.54
CA LYS A 469 -16.84 18.23 6.87
C LYS A 469 -15.33 18.46 6.81
N PHE A 470 -14.64 17.81 5.89
CA PHE A 470 -13.22 17.94 5.64
C PHE A 470 -12.83 19.40 5.34
N TRP A 471 -13.55 20.09 4.48
CA TRP A 471 -13.30 21.49 4.15
C TRP A 471 -13.40 22.40 5.36
N ASN A 472 -14.43 22.22 6.20
CA ASN A 472 -14.58 23.02 7.42
C ASN A 472 -13.42 22.77 8.40
N PHE A 473 -13.07 21.51 8.62
CA PHE A 473 -11.95 21.11 9.46
C PHE A 473 -10.61 21.65 8.95
N TYR A 474 -10.36 21.54 7.66
CA TYR A 474 -9.18 22.10 7.01
C TYR A 474 -9.06 23.63 7.20
N LEU A 475 -10.16 24.37 7.01
CA LEU A 475 -10.14 25.81 7.21
C LEU A 475 -9.87 26.23 8.66
N GLU A 476 -10.45 25.52 9.63
CA GLU A 476 -10.19 25.80 11.05
C GLU A 476 -8.76 25.39 11.44
N THR A 477 -8.22 24.32 10.85
CA THR A 477 -6.81 23.94 11.03
C THR A 477 -5.88 25.07 10.55
N LEU A 478 -6.10 25.64 9.38
CA LEU A 478 -5.27 26.75 8.89
C LEU A 478 -5.29 27.98 9.83
N LYS A 479 -6.44 28.29 10.45
CA LYS A 479 -6.56 29.40 11.42
C LYS A 479 -5.83 29.12 12.73
N ALA A 480 -5.76 27.84 13.13
CA ALA A 480 -5.18 27.41 14.39
C ALA A 480 -3.66 27.23 14.35
N ILE A 481 -3.02 27.38 13.18
CA ILE A 481 -1.56 27.26 13.05
C ILE A 481 -0.85 28.20 14.03
N PRO A 482 0.12 27.71 14.83
CA PRO A 482 0.81 28.49 15.85
C PRO A 482 1.74 29.55 15.23
N SER A 483 2.10 30.55 16.04
CA SER A 483 3.14 31.53 15.65
C SER A 483 4.53 30.87 15.69
N LYS A 484 5.45 31.45 14.93
CA LYS A 484 6.86 31.07 14.88
C LYS A 484 7.54 31.19 16.23
#